data_f0c110f6af5795ab51500088cc6906ce
#
_entry.id   f0c110f6af5795ab51500088cc6906ce
#
_cell.length_a   1.000
_cell.length_b   1.000
_cell.length_c   1.000
_cell.angle_alpha   90.00
_cell.angle_beta   90.00
_cell.angle_gamma   90.00
#
_symmetry.space_group_name_H-M   'P 1'
#
loop_
_entity.id
_entity.type
_entity.pdbx_description
1 polymer ?
#
loop_
_entity_poly.entity_id
_entity_poly.type
_entity_poly.pdbx_seq_one_letter_code
_entity_poly.pdbx_strand_id
1 'polypeptide(L)' 'MDSELLSQRFEIESKLFFLDFKKNPNGRFLKITEKSGDKRNFIIVPEGGLKSFVDELTEFVKKI' A
#
# COMPACT_ATOMS: atom_id res chain seq x y z
N MET A 1 13.95 -1.94 13.20
CA MET A 1 13.22 -3.18 12.87
C MET A 1 11.74 -2.89 12.67
N ASP A 2 11.16 -3.41 11.61
CA ASP A 2 9.76 -3.15 11.30
C ASP A 2 8.84 -4.09 12.06
N SER A 3 7.77 -3.55 12.63
CA SER A 3 6.72 -4.34 13.26
C SER A 3 5.48 -4.25 12.38
N GLU A 4 4.89 -5.40 12.04
CA GLU A 4 3.68 -5.43 11.25
C GLU A 4 2.47 -5.24 12.15
N LEU A 5 1.64 -4.25 11.85
CA LEU A 5 0.47 -3.91 12.66
C LEU A 5 -0.83 -4.43 12.05
N LEU A 6 -0.89 -4.47 10.72
CA LEU A 6 -2.09 -4.89 10.00
C LEU A 6 -1.65 -5.33 8.61
N SER A 7 -2.24 -6.40 8.11
CA SER A 7 -1.91 -6.91 6.79
C SER A 7 -3.18 -7.35 6.09
N GLN A 8 -3.25 -7.08 4.80
CA GLN A 8 -4.41 -7.43 3.98
C GLN A 8 -3.93 -7.71 2.57
N ARG A 9 -4.55 -8.64 1.88
CA ARG A 9 -4.23 -8.90 0.49
C ARG A 9 -5.49 -9.06 -0.33
N PHE A 10 -5.38 -8.75 -1.62
CA PHE A 10 -6.49 -8.91 -2.55
C PHE A 10 -5.93 -9.09 -3.96
N GLU A 11 -6.75 -9.63 -4.84
CA GLU A 11 -6.35 -9.95 -6.20
C GLU A 11 -7.22 -9.19 -7.19
N ILE A 12 -6.58 -8.63 -8.23
CA ILE A 12 -7.27 -7.97 -9.32
C ILE A 12 -6.64 -8.46 -10.62
N GLU A 13 -7.40 -9.15 -11.47
CA GLU A 13 -6.98 -9.57 -12.79
C GLU A 13 -5.60 -10.22 -12.82
N SER A 14 -5.38 -11.24 -12.04
CA SER A 14 -4.14 -11.99 -11.98
C SER A 14 -2.99 -11.29 -11.27
N LYS A 15 -3.22 -10.09 -10.76
CA LYS A 15 -2.22 -9.40 -9.92
C LYS A 15 -2.62 -9.50 -8.47
N LEU A 16 -1.63 -9.77 -7.63
CA LEU A 16 -1.84 -9.90 -6.21
C LEU A 16 -1.29 -8.65 -5.53
N PHE A 17 -2.11 -8.05 -4.68
CA PHE A 17 -1.73 -6.84 -3.94
C PHE A 17 -1.68 -7.12 -2.45
N PHE A 18 -0.67 -6.55 -1.80
CA PHE A 18 -0.50 -6.65 -0.36
C PHE A 18 -0.49 -5.26 0.23
N LEU A 19 -1.26 -5.08 1.30
CA LEU A 19 -1.24 -3.85 2.08
C LEU A 19 -0.70 -4.22 3.45
N ASP A 20 0.51 -3.75 3.75
CA ASP A 20 1.15 -4.05 5.02
C ASP A 20 1.39 -2.75 5.78
N PHE A 21 0.66 -2.56 6.87
CA PHE A 21 0.84 -1.41 7.72
C PHE A 21 1.87 -1.76 8.79
N LYS A 22 2.96 -0.99 8.81
CA LYS A 22 4.13 -1.31 9.61
C LYS A 22 4.59 -0.12 10.42
N LYS A 23 5.43 -0.41 11.42
CA LYS A 23 6.02 0.60 12.27
C LYS A 23 7.52 0.36 12.36
N ASN A 24 8.29 1.44 12.31
CA ASN A 24 9.72 1.40 12.60
C ASN A 24 10.06 2.59 13.49
N PRO A 25 11.34 2.78 13.90
CA PRO A 25 11.70 3.90 14.78
C PRO A 25 11.34 5.27 14.23
N ASN A 26 11.19 5.40 12.92
CA ASN A 26 10.86 6.68 12.28
C ASN A 26 9.36 6.96 12.21
N GLY A 27 8.53 5.96 12.50
CA GLY A 27 7.08 6.14 12.48
C GLY A 27 6.36 4.99 11.81
N ARG A 28 5.10 5.22 11.46
CA ARG A 28 4.28 4.19 10.83
C ARG A 28 4.08 4.50 9.36
N PHE A 29 3.93 3.45 8.58
CA PHE A 29 3.81 3.59 7.13
C PHE A 29 3.05 2.41 6.53
N LEU A 30 2.50 2.63 5.34
CA LEU A 30 1.86 1.58 4.57
C LEU A 30 2.81 1.15 3.45
N LYS A 31 3.06 -0.14 3.36
CA LYS A 31 3.78 -0.72 2.24
C LYS A 31 2.76 -1.37 1.32
N ILE A 32 2.72 -0.93 0.07
CA ILE A 32 1.82 -1.49 -0.94
C ILE A 32 2.67 -2.28 -1.91
N THR A 33 2.44 -3.59 -1.97
CA THR A 33 3.19 -4.48 -2.85
C THR A 33 2.30 -4.99 -3.96
N GLU A 34 2.81 -5.00 -5.17
CA GLU A 34 2.15 -5.60 -6.32
C GLU A 34 2.99 -6.80 -6.74
N LYS A 35 2.36 -7.94 -6.92
CA LYS A 35 3.03 -9.14 -7.42
C LYS A 35 2.34 -9.63 -8.66
N SER A 36 3.10 -9.83 -9.74
CA SER A 36 2.60 -10.34 -11.01
C SER A 36 3.60 -11.35 -11.53
N GLY A 37 3.23 -12.64 -11.49
CA GLY A 37 4.15 -13.72 -11.82
C GLY A 37 5.36 -13.70 -10.89
N ASP A 38 6.55 -13.61 -11.46
CA ASP A 38 7.79 -13.58 -10.69
C ASP A 38 8.21 -12.17 -10.31
N LYS A 39 7.48 -11.16 -10.77
CA LYS A 39 7.84 -9.77 -10.54
C LYS A 39 7.11 -9.24 -9.31
N ARG A 40 7.84 -8.44 -8.53
CA ARG A 40 7.31 -7.82 -7.34
C ARG A 40 7.82 -6.40 -7.22
N ASN A 41 6.90 -5.47 -7.04
CA ASN A 41 7.22 -4.05 -6.84
C ASN A 41 6.46 -3.55 -5.64
N PHE A 42 7.01 -2.52 -4.98
CA PHE A 42 6.30 -1.93 -3.86
C PHE A 42 6.57 -0.44 -3.75
N ILE A 43 5.69 0.23 -3.05
CA ILE A 43 5.86 1.64 -2.69
C ILE A 43 5.57 1.77 -1.21
N ILE A 44 6.06 2.85 -0.62
CA ILE A 44 5.86 3.14 0.79
C ILE A 44 5.19 4.49 0.92
N VAL A 45 4.10 4.53 1.67
CA VAL A 45 3.36 5.76 1.94
C VAL A 45 3.38 6.00 3.46
N PRO A 46 4.00 7.08 3.94
CA PRO A 46 3.99 7.38 5.38
C PRO A 46 2.56 7.58 5.88
N GLU A 47 2.30 7.22 7.13
CA GLU A 47 0.98 7.35 7.71
C GLU A 47 0.40 8.76 7.56
N GLY A 48 1.23 9.77 7.76
CA GLY A 48 0.79 11.16 7.66
C GLY A 48 0.29 11.56 6.28
N GLY A 49 0.63 10.79 5.24
CA GLY A 49 0.17 11.06 3.89
C GLY A 49 -0.90 10.10 3.37
N LEU A 50 -1.33 9.14 4.19
CA LEU A 50 -2.27 8.13 3.73
C LEU A 50 -3.63 8.70 3.34
N LYS A 51 -4.18 9.60 4.16
CA LYS A 51 -5.48 10.18 3.85
C LYS A 51 -5.41 10.94 2.53
N SER A 52 -4.35 11.71 2.33
CA SER A 52 -4.14 12.48 1.12
C SER A 52 -4.02 11.55 -0.09
N PHE A 53 -3.27 10.47 0.06
CA PHE A 53 -3.09 9.47 -0.99
C PHE A 53 -4.43 8.86 -1.43
N VAL A 54 -5.25 8.48 -0.44
CA VAL A 54 -6.57 7.92 -0.73
C VAL A 54 -7.49 8.95 -1.37
N ASP A 55 -7.46 10.19 -0.88
CA ASP A 55 -8.28 11.26 -1.44
C ASP A 55 -7.91 11.53 -2.90
N GLU A 56 -6.61 11.55 -3.22
CA GLU A 56 -6.16 11.76 -4.60
C GLU A 56 -6.61 10.63 -5.51
N LEU A 57 -6.50 9.37 -5.04
CA LEU A 57 -6.98 8.23 -5.81
C LEU A 57 -8.48 8.31 -6.07
N THR A 58 -9.24 8.70 -5.03
CA THR A 58 -10.70 8.82 -5.14
C THR A 58 -11.07 9.84 -6.20
N GLU A 59 -10.41 11.00 -6.19
CA GLU A 59 -10.66 12.03 -7.20
C GLU A 59 -10.25 11.59 -8.59
N PHE A 60 -9.13 10.88 -8.68
CA PHE A 60 -8.65 10.38 -9.96
C PHE A 60 -9.64 9.39 -10.59
N VAL A 61 -10.16 8.48 -9.77
CA VAL A 61 -11.12 7.47 -10.25
C VAL A 61 -12.37 8.12 -10.83
N LYS A 62 -12.79 9.26 -10.30
CA LYS A 62 -13.95 9.98 -10.82
C LYS A 62 -13.75 10.50 -12.24
N LYS A 63 -12.50 10.58 -12.69
CA LYS A 63 -12.18 11.15 -14.02
C LYS A 63 -12.02 10.10 -15.10
N ILE A 64 -12.09 8.82 -14.75
CA ILE A 64 -11.87 7.73 -15.72
C ILE A 64 -13.12 6.87 -15.92
#